data_6beba442683d28f4e453beebdf009442
#
_entry.id   6beba442683d28f4e453beebdf009442
#
_cell.length_a   1.000
_cell.length_b   1.000
_cell.length_c   1.000
_cell.angle_alpha   90.00
_cell.angle_beta   90.00
_cell.angle_gamma   90.00
#
_symmetry.space_group_name_H-M   'P 1'
#
loop_
_entity.id
_entity.type
_entity.pdbx_description
1 polymer ?
#
loop_
_entity_poly.entity_id
_entity_poly.type
_entity_poly.pdbx_seq_one_letter_code
_entity_poly.pdbx_strand_id
1 'polypeptide(L)'
;MDARAALRRHFGFEAFRPGQAEAVQAALQGRDVLVVMPTGSGKSLCYQLPALMRDDLTVVVSPLVSLMQDQLEALERGAPGQVAVVNAQRGAAENRGALERALAGDLRLLYVAPERFSSPGFAEELARAEVGLFVVDEAHCVSQWGHDFRPDYFRLADAARYIGARAIVALTATATPQVAGDVVRRLRLEDPARITTGFDRPNLSFAVVPCATRADKHRRIAAALGRPGALPAIVYAGTRAGTETLAAELADRLGEEVTAYHAGLDRESRAGVQRRFVAGEVRVVVATNAFGMGIDKADVRTVCHETVPGSVEAFYQEAGRAGRDGAPATCLLFAEQRDKGLHVFFIQRAAIDDAAFARVAEGLRTSAAGDRYDLGLGEVAAAAGVAQDAARAIIGHLARAGLVRPAPAAPDRASGRLTGEWSGRALAACRASAGEAERVRWRQYRAVWSFVEGSTCRRRAILRHFGDGVAPVGRDDVPCCDVCDDSLVPAPPTVRRAARAEPGGDGELDDAIVAVVEAAAPAVGRTRAVEILRGGRSKVIREHSYDGLRPYGAFAHLSGNQVLARVDELLEAGTLRSTGGRFPKLQAA
;
A
#
# COMPACT_ATOMS: atom_id res chain seq x y z
N MET A 1 12.52 38.35 -7.89
CA MET A 1 13.75 37.50 -7.60
C MET A 1 13.80 36.42 -8.66
N ASP A 2 14.97 36.11 -9.23
CA ASP A 2 15.11 35.01 -10.17
C ASP A 2 14.91 33.67 -9.45
N ALA A 3 14.24 32.71 -10.10
CA ALA A 3 13.88 31.43 -9.50
C ALA A 3 15.12 30.61 -9.05
N ARG A 4 16.26 30.74 -9.75
CA ARG A 4 17.52 30.10 -9.31
C ARG A 4 18.10 30.74 -8.05
N ALA A 5 18.01 32.05 -7.93
CA ALA A 5 18.47 32.76 -6.72
C ALA A 5 17.58 32.40 -5.51
N ALA A 6 16.26 32.27 -5.72
CA ALA A 6 15.33 31.79 -4.70
C ALA A 6 15.61 30.33 -4.31
N LEU A 7 15.90 29.45 -5.29
CA LEU A 7 16.26 28.06 -5.06
C LEU A 7 17.47 27.91 -4.14
N ARG A 8 18.53 28.66 -4.42
CA ARG A 8 19.73 28.69 -3.56
C ARG A 8 19.42 29.22 -2.17
N ARG A 9 18.67 30.32 -2.09
CA ARG A 9 18.37 30.99 -0.82
C ARG A 9 17.56 30.12 0.13
N HIS A 10 16.48 29.48 -0.37
CA HIS A 10 15.53 28.77 0.48
C HIS A 10 15.82 27.28 0.63
N PHE A 11 16.49 26.66 -0.36
CA PHE A 11 16.71 25.21 -0.40
C PHE A 11 18.19 24.82 -0.47
N GLY A 12 19.09 25.74 -0.72
CA GLY A 12 20.52 25.45 -0.83
C GLY A 12 20.93 24.71 -2.10
N PHE A 13 20.04 24.60 -3.10
CA PHE A 13 20.33 23.89 -4.35
C PHE A 13 20.85 24.83 -5.43
N GLU A 14 21.90 24.43 -6.14
CA GLU A 14 22.53 25.23 -7.22
C GLU A 14 21.75 25.15 -8.54
N ALA A 15 21.04 24.05 -8.80
CA ALA A 15 20.32 23.81 -10.05
C ALA A 15 19.02 23.06 -9.84
N PHE A 16 18.08 23.29 -10.74
CA PHE A 16 16.85 22.51 -10.84
C PHE A 16 17.14 21.12 -11.40
N ARG A 17 16.41 20.14 -10.91
CA ARG A 17 16.31 18.83 -11.56
C ARG A 17 15.40 18.91 -12.81
N PRO A 18 15.48 17.94 -13.72
CA PRO A 18 14.63 17.92 -14.93
C PRO A 18 13.15 18.18 -14.61
N GLY A 19 12.52 19.06 -15.39
CA GLY A 19 11.10 19.42 -15.27
C GLY A 19 10.75 20.38 -14.13
N GLN A 20 11.62 20.56 -13.12
CA GLN A 20 11.29 21.44 -11.98
C GLN A 20 11.23 22.90 -12.40
N ALA A 21 12.15 23.36 -13.25
CA ALA A 21 12.18 24.76 -13.69
C ALA A 21 10.89 25.13 -14.47
N GLU A 22 10.46 24.27 -15.38
CA GLU A 22 9.25 24.45 -16.16
C GLU A 22 7.99 24.48 -15.25
N ALA A 23 7.92 23.57 -14.27
CA ALA A 23 6.80 23.53 -13.33
C ALA A 23 6.75 24.79 -12.45
N VAL A 24 7.89 25.22 -11.91
CA VAL A 24 8.03 26.44 -11.11
C VAL A 24 7.62 27.67 -11.94
N GLN A 25 8.08 27.77 -13.17
CA GLN A 25 7.79 28.92 -14.02
C GLN A 25 6.30 28.98 -14.39
N ALA A 26 5.66 27.84 -14.73
CA ALA A 26 4.25 27.79 -15.02
C ALA A 26 3.39 28.18 -13.81
N ALA A 27 3.75 27.70 -12.61
CA ALA A 27 3.07 28.07 -11.36
C ALA A 27 3.24 29.55 -11.02
N LEU A 28 4.41 30.14 -11.24
CA LEU A 28 4.65 31.59 -11.05
C LEU A 28 3.85 32.44 -12.01
N GLN A 29 3.59 31.94 -13.23
CA GLN A 29 2.75 32.60 -14.23
C GLN A 29 1.25 32.48 -13.94
N GLY A 30 0.85 31.75 -12.88
CA GLY A 30 -0.55 31.52 -12.55
C GLY A 30 -1.28 30.60 -13.54
N ARG A 31 -0.55 29.69 -14.21
CA ARG A 31 -1.13 28.66 -15.06
C ARG A 31 -1.44 27.41 -14.27
N ASP A 32 -2.47 26.68 -14.67
CA ASP A 32 -2.69 25.34 -14.17
C ASP A 32 -1.54 24.42 -14.58
N VAL A 33 -1.14 23.53 -13.69
CA VAL A 33 0.01 22.65 -13.91
C VAL A 33 -0.35 21.21 -13.53
N LEU A 34 0.01 20.25 -14.38
CA LEU A 34 0.04 18.83 -14.04
C LEU A 34 1.48 18.34 -14.06
N VAL A 35 2.00 17.97 -12.90
CA VAL A 35 3.35 17.43 -12.72
C VAL A 35 3.26 15.92 -12.51
N VAL A 36 3.87 15.16 -13.40
CA VAL A 36 4.03 13.70 -13.27
C VAL A 36 5.52 13.38 -13.22
N MET A 37 6.04 13.13 -12.04
CA MET A 37 7.45 12.89 -11.80
C MET A 37 7.65 11.74 -10.83
N PRO A 38 8.68 10.87 -10.97
CA PRO A 38 8.94 9.75 -10.09
C PRO A 38 9.07 10.15 -8.62
N THR A 39 8.90 9.20 -7.72
CA THR A 39 9.23 9.38 -6.30
C THR A 39 10.71 9.72 -6.15
N GLY A 40 11.04 10.68 -5.28
CA GLY A 40 12.42 11.14 -5.08
C GLY A 40 12.92 12.19 -6.09
N SER A 41 12.13 12.58 -7.08
CA SER A 41 12.51 13.63 -8.06
C SER A 41 12.47 15.06 -7.50
N GLY A 42 11.95 15.25 -6.28
CA GLY A 42 11.80 16.57 -5.66
C GLY A 42 10.56 17.32 -6.13
N LYS A 43 9.43 16.63 -6.34
CA LYS A 43 8.14 17.21 -6.74
C LYS A 43 7.67 18.37 -5.86
N SER A 44 7.88 18.29 -4.55
CA SER A 44 7.45 19.33 -3.60
C SER A 44 8.04 20.70 -3.92
N LEU A 45 9.25 20.74 -4.47
CA LEU A 45 9.89 21.99 -4.89
C LEU A 45 9.06 22.74 -5.96
N CYS A 46 8.33 22.02 -6.80
CA CYS A 46 7.54 22.61 -7.89
C CYS A 46 6.41 23.53 -7.39
N TYR A 47 5.99 23.40 -6.14
CA TYR A 47 5.02 24.32 -5.52
C TYR A 47 5.61 25.11 -4.33
N GLN A 48 6.56 24.55 -3.60
CA GLN A 48 7.16 25.21 -2.44
C GLN A 48 7.95 26.45 -2.84
N LEU A 49 8.75 26.35 -3.88
CA LEU A 49 9.53 27.48 -4.36
C LEU A 49 8.64 28.61 -4.91
N PRO A 50 7.65 28.34 -5.80
CA PRO A 50 6.68 29.39 -6.18
C PRO A 50 5.97 30.04 -5.00
N ALA A 51 5.55 29.25 -4.01
CA ALA A 51 4.88 29.77 -2.83
C ALA A 51 5.75 30.75 -2.04
N LEU A 52 7.04 30.49 -1.88
CA LEU A 52 7.98 31.37 -1.19
C LEU A 52 8.41 32.59 -2.02
N MET A 53 8.15 32.59 -3.33
CA MET A 53 8.44 33.70 -4.24
C MET A 53 7.25 34.64 -4.46
N ARG A 54 6.04 34.22 -4.08
CA ARG A 54 4.79 34.95 -4.24
C ARG A 54 4.39 35.61 -2.93
N ASP A 55 3.56 36.66 -3.02
CA ASP A 55 3.03 37.33 -1.83
C ASP A 55 1.67 36.81 -1.38
N ASP A 56 0.96 36.09 -2.26
CA ASP A 56 -0.30 35.41 -1.96
C ASP A 56 -0.13 34.05 -1.29
N LEU A 57 -1.22 33.52 -0.73
CA LEU A 57 -1.25 32.23 -0.05
C LEU A 57 -1.23 31.06 -1.04
N THR A 58 -0.39 30.08 -0.81
CA THR A 58 -0.46 28.77 -1.45
C THR A 58 -1.10 27.76 -0.51
N VAL A 59 -2.24 27.19 -0.91
CA VAL A 59 -2.95 26.13 -0.18
C VAL A 59 -2.54 24.78 -0.74
N VAL A 60 -1.98 23.90 0.09
CA VAL A 60 -1.48 22.58 -0.32
C VAL A 60 -2.34 21.49 0.29
N VAL A 61 -3.07 20.76 -0.54
CA VAL A 61 -3.86 19.61 -0.11
C VAL A 61 -3.02 18.35 -0.25
N SER A 62 -2.80 17.66 0.88
CA SER A 62 -2.06 16.40 0.93
C SER A 62 -2.85 15.34 1.71
N PRO A 63 -2.82 14.05 1.30
CA PRO A 63 -3.63 13.01 1.92
C PRO A 63 -3.06 12.49 3.25
N LEU A 64 -1.87 12.96 3.65
CA LEU A 64 -1.11 12.41 4.76
C LEU A 64 -0.65 13.46 5.73
N VAL A 65 -1.15 13.34 6.94
CA VAL A 65 -0.80 14.26 8.04
C VAL A 65 0.69 14.17 8.42
N SER A 66 1.29 12.98 8.40
CA SER A 66 2.71 12.80 8.68
C SER A 66 3.59 13.53 7.65
N LEU A 67 3.26 13.40 6.37
CA LEU A 67 3.99 14.09 5.31
C LEU A 67 3.88 15.62 5.44
N MET A 68 2.69 16.14 5.80
CA MET A 68 2.52 17.58 6.04
C MET A 68 3.43 18.07 7.17
N GLN A 69 3.58 17.27 8.24
CA GLN A 69 4.44 17.63 9.37
C GLN A 69 5.91 17.63 8.96
N ASP A 70 6.37 16.60 8.25
CA ASP A 70 7.75 16.52 7.76
C ASP A 70 8.07 17.69 6.79
N GLN A 71 7.12 18.05 5.92
CA GLN A 71 7.27 19.20 5.01
C GLN A 71 7.29 20.53 5.77
N LEU A 72 6.48 20.70 6.81
CA LEU A 72 6.50 21.87 7.68
C LEU A 72 7.89 22.02 8.33
N GLU A 73 8.41 20.97 8.97
CA GLU A 73 9.70 20.99 9.66
C GLU A 73 10.86 21.26 8.70
N ALA A 74 10.79 20.73 7.49
CA ALA A 74 11.79 20.99 6.46
C ALA A 74 11.79 22.46 6.00
N LEU A 75 10.61 23.05 5.81
CA LEU A 75 10.45 24.43 5.34
C LEU A 75 10.71 25.47 6.42
N GLU A 76 10.45 25.17 7.69
CA GLU A 76 10.73 26.10 8.81
C GLU A 76 12.21 26.52 8.86
N ARG A 77 13.14 25.71 8.37
CA ARG A 77 14.57 26.04 8.30
C ARG A 77 14.88 27.12 7.25
N GLY A 78 14.16 27.14 6.14
CA GLY A 78 14.38 28.06 5.01
C GLY A 78 13.37 29.21 4.92
N ALA A 79 12.26 29.13 5.65
CA ALA A 79 11.17 30.11 5.66
C ALA A 79 10.46 30.09 7.03
N PRO A 80 11.13 30.48 8.12
CA PRO A 80 10.58 30.38 9.47
C PRO A 80 9.31 31.21 9.62
N GLY A 81 8.29 30.62 10.23
CA GLY A 81 7.03 31.27 10.50
C GLY A 81 6.14 31.53 9.28
N GLN A 82 6.49 31.06 8.07
CA GLN A 82 5.70 31.29 6.84
C GLN A 82 4.85 30.09 6.43
N VAL A 83 4.92 29.00 7.18
CA VAL A 83 4.23 27.74 6.87
C VAL A 83 3.37 27.30 8.04
N ALA A 84 2.19 26.76 7.76
CA ALA A 84 1.33 26.16 8.77
C ALA A 84 0.62 24.91 8.25
N VAL A 85 0.02 24.15 9.17
CA VAL A 85 -0.72 22.92 8.88
C VAL A 85 -2.09 22.97 9.57
N VAL A 86 -3.15 22.60 8.87
CA VAL A 86 -4.51 22.43 9.39
C VAL A 86 -4.99 21.00 9.12
N ASN A 87 -5.17 20.21 10.19
CA ASN A 87 -5.64 18.84 10.09
C ASN A 87 -6.40 18.40 11.35
N ALA A 88 -6.96 17.19 11.33
CA ALA A 88 -7.74 16.64 12.44
C ALA A 88 -6.89 16.21 13.67
N GLN A 89 -5.57 16.13 13.54
CA GLN A 89 -4.68 15.74 14.63
C GLN A 89 -4.19 16.91 15.47
N ARG A 90 -4.36 18.14 14.99
CA ARG A 90 -4.07 19.38 15.73
C ARG A 90 -5.29 19.86 16.51
N GLY A 91 -5.05 20.49 17.63
CA GLY A 91 -6.09 21.07 18.46
C GLY A 91 -6.88 22.15 17.72
N ALA A 92 -8.12 22.38 18.16
CA ALA A 92 -9.00 23.41 17.54
C ALA A 92 -8.38 24.82 17.60
N ALA A 93 -7.69 25.15 18.68
CA ALA A 93 -7.00 26.44 18.86
C ALA A 93 -5.82 26.60 17.88
N GLU A 94 -5.02 25.55 17.70
CA GLU A 94 -3.88 25.56 16.75
C GLU A 94 -4.36 25.71 15.30
N ASN A 95 -5.41 24.96 14.92
CA ASN A 95 -6.00 25.06 13.58
C ASN A 95 -6.58 26.46 13.33
N ARG A 96 -7.23 27.07 14.34
CA ARG A 96 -7.76 28.44 14.26
C ARG A 96 -6.65 29.46 14.10
N GLY A 97 -5.60 29.38 14.95
CA GLY A 97 -4.44 30.28 14.85
C GLY A 97 -3.72 30.19 13.50
N ALA A 98 -3.62 28.99 12.92
CA ALA A 98 -3.08 28.81 11.57
C ALA A 98 -3.95 29.53 10.51
N LEU A 99 -5.26 29.43 10.63
CA LEU A 99 -6.19 30.09 9.70
C LEU A 99 -6.17 31.63 9.86
N GLU A 100 -6.15 32.14 11.09
CA GLU A 100 -6.02 33.57 11.39
C GLU A 100 -4.74 34.16 10.77
N ARG A 101 -3.60 33.47 10.88
CA ARG A 101 -2.33 33.85 10.25
C ARG A 101 -2.41 33.82 8.72
N ALA A 102 -3.11 32.85 8.15
CA ALA A 102 -3.36 32.78 6.71
C ALA A 102 -4.17 34.00 6.21
N LEU A 103 -5.20 34.38 6.97
CA LEU A 103 -6.05 35.55 6.68
C LEU A 103 -5.30 36.89 6.86
N ALA A 104 -4.36 36.96 7.80
CA ALA A 104 -3.50 38.14 8.00
C ALA A 104 -2.42 38.31 6.93
N GLY A 105 -2.21 37.30 6.05
CA GLY A 105 -1.15 37.33 5.04
C GLY A 105 0.23 36.95 5.55
N ASP A 106 0.33 36.42 6.79
CA ASP A 106 1.58 36.02 7.43
C ASP A 106 2.13 34.71 6.86
N LEU A 107 1.28 33.90 6.19
CA LEU A 107 1.66 32.62 5.64
C LEU A 107 1.86 32.66 4.13
N ARG A 108 2.87 31.93 3.66
CA ARG A 108 3.09 31.63 2.24
C ARG A 108 2.54 30.25 1.85
N LEU A 109 2.58 29.28 2.79
CA LEU A 109 2.03 27.94 2.57
C LEU A 109 1.11 27.54 3.73
N LEU A 110 -0.04 26.98 3.37
CA LEU A 110 -0.95 26.34 4.29
C LEU A 110 -1.22 24.90 3.82
N TYR A 111 -0.66 23.93 4.54
CA TYR A 111 -1.00 22.52 4.32
C TYR A 111 -2.35 22.19 4.93
N VAL A 112 -3.22 21.55 4.16
CA VAL A 112 -4.59 21.26 4.55
C VAL A 112 -4.92 19.80 4.25
N ALA A 113 -5.44 19.08 5.23
CA ALA A 113 -5.98 17.75 4.98
C ALA A 113 -7.27 17.82 4.14
N PRO A 114 -7.45 16.96 3.13
CA PRO A 114 -8.54 17.09 2.13
C PRO A 114 -9.93 17.10 2.77
N GLU A 115 -10.13 16.37 3.86
CA GLU A 115 -11.38 16.33 4.61
C GLU A 115 -11.78 17.69 5.18
N ARG A 116 -10.85 18.63 5.41
CA ARG A 116 -11.15 19.96 5.95
C ARG A 116 -12.05 20.77 5.02
N PHE A 117 -11.95 20.59 3.71
CA PHE A 117 -12.81 21.25 2.72
C PHE A 117 -14.28 20.79 2.75
N SER A 118 -14.58 19.75 3.51
CA SER A 118 -15.95 19.33 3.77
C SER A 118 -16.46 19.84 5.13
N SER A 119 -15.62 20.46 5.97
CA SER A 119 -16.05 21.08 7.24
C SER A 119 -16.85 22.36 6.94
N PRO A 120 -18.01 22.54 7.58
CA PRO A 120 -18.78 23.77 7.44
C PRO A 120 -17.94 24.99 7.84
N GLY A 121 -17.99 26.05 7.04
CA GLY A 121 -17.31 27.31 7.32
C GLY A 121 -15.84 27.38 6.95
N PHE A 122 -15.11 26.25 6.85
CA PHE A 122 -13.68 26.28 6.58
C PHE A 122 -13.33 26.91 5.21
N ALA A 123 -14.02 26.47 4.16
CA ALA A 123 -13.80 27.04 2.82
C ALA A 123 -14.28 28.51 2.75
N GLU A 124 -15.35 28.87 3.47
CA GLU A 124 -15.86 30.23 3.58
C GLU A 124 -14.87 31.17 4.28
N GLU A 125 -14.25 30.71 5.36
CA GLU A 125 -13.20 31.47 6.05
C GLU A 125 -11.98 31.62 5.15
N LEU A 126 -11.51 30.52 4.54
CA LEU A 126 -10.34 30.53 3.68
C LEU A 126 -10.53 31.36 2.40
N ALA A 127 -11.76 31.49 1.88
CA ALA A 127 -12.10 32.36 0.75
C ALA A 127 -11.86 33.86 1.01
N ARG A 128 -11.63 34.25 2.27
CA ARG A 128 -11.26 35.62 2.65
C ARG A 128 -9.77 35.89 2.50
N ALA A 129 -8.95 34.87 2.34
CA ALA A 129 -7.53 35.01 2.05
C ALA A 129 -7.30 35.18 0.54
N GLU A 130 -6.21 35.86 0.15
CA GLU A 130 -5.81 35.93 -1.25
C GLU A 130 -5.04 34.64 -1.62
N VAL A 131 -5.74 33.68 -2.24
CA VAL A 131 -5.16 32.39 -2.62
C VAL A 131 -4.64 32.44 -4.05
N GLY A 132 -3.33 32.36 -4.22
CA GLY A 132 -2.70 32.34 -5.54
C GLY A 132 -2.59 30.95 -6.15
N LEU A 133 -2.20 29.96 -5.37
CA LEU A 133 -2.06 28.58 -5.82
C LEU A 133 -2.87 27.62 -4.94
N PHE A 134 -3.57 26.70 -5.60
CA PHE A 134 -4.19 25.55 -4.97
C PHE A 134 -3.47 24.27 -5.42
N VAL A 135 -2.72 23.67 -4.54
CA VAL A 135 -1.88 22.52 -4.83
C VAL A 135 -2.58 21.24 -4.41
N VAL A 136 -2.67 20.29 -5.31
CA VAL A 136 -3.21 18.95 -5.06
C VAL A 136 -2.05 17.96 -5.14
N ASP A 137 -1.50 17.62 -3.98
CA ASP A 137 -0.47 16.58 -3.87
C ASP A 137 -1.11 15.19 -3.93
N GLU A 138 -0.36 14.21 -4.44
CA GLU A 138 -0.86 12.86 -4.76
C GLU A 138 -2.17 12.91 -5.58
N ALA A 139 -2.18 13.74 -6.63
CA ALA A 139 -3.37 14.01 -7.43
C ALA A 139 -4.00 12.77 -8.08
N HIS A 140 -3.28 11.64 -8.16
CA HIS A 140 -3.86 10.37 -8.60
C HIS A 140 -5.02 9.91 -7.70
N CYS A 141 -5.09 10.38 -6.45
CA CYS A 141 -6.18 10.09 -5.51
C CYS A 141 -7.55 10.62 -6.00
N VAL A 142 -7.60 11.59 -6.91
CA VAL A 142 -8.85 12.07 -7.51
C VAL A 142 -9.40 11.10 -8.55
N SER A 143 -8.56 10.21 -9.09
CA SER A 143 -8.92 9.29 -10.15
C SER A 143 -9.37 7.92 -9.62
N GLN A 144 -10.48 7.43 -10.12
CA GLN A 144 -10.93 6.05 -9.85
C GLN A 144 -10.01 4.99 -10.49
N TRP A 145 -9.23 5.41 -11.47
CA TRP A 145 -8.24 4.58 -12.16
C TRP A 145 -6.91 4.54 -11.43
N GLY A 146 -6.74 5.41 -10.41
CA GLY A 146 -5.59 5.42 -9.52
C GLY A 146 -5.61 4.25 -8.55
N HIS A 147 -4.47 3.91 -8.01
CA HIS A 147 -4.30 2.81 -7.06
C HIS A 147 -4.70 3.18 -5.61
N ASP A 148 -4.81 4.46 -5.28
CA ASP A 148 -5.21 4.99 -3.96
C ASP A 148 -6.31 6.05 -4.12
N PHE A 149 -7.48 5.60 -4.58
CA PHE A 149 -8.63 6.47 -4.76
C PHE A 149 -9.19 6.97 -3.43
N ARG A 150 -9.42 8.31 -3.29
CA ARG A 150 -9.96 8.95 -2.08
C ARG A 150 -11.17 9.81 -2.41
N PRO A 151 -12.35 9.52 -1.84
CA PRO A 151 -13.57 10.31 -2.08
C PRO A 151 -13.44 11.80 -1.74
N ASP A 152 -12.64 12.14 -0.73
CA ASP A 152 -12.45 13.53 -0.29
C ASP A 152 -11.79 14.41 -1.36
N TYR A 153 -11.06 13.80 -2.30
CA TYR A 153 -10.44 14.51 -3.43
C TYR A 153 -11.43 14.99 -4.50
N PHE A 154 -12.63 14.43 -4.56
CA PHE A 154 -13.62 14.85 -5.58
C PHE A 154 -14.06 16.29 -5.49
N ARG A 155 -13.92 16.91 -4.34
CA ARG A 155 -14.40 18.28 -4.09
C ARG A 155 -13.32 19.33 -4.25
N LEU A 156 -12.08 18.91 -4.48
CA LEU A 156 -10.96 19.84 -4.49
C LEU A 156 -11.07 20.86 -5.63
N ALA A 157 -11.61 20.48 -6.78
CA ALA A 157 -11.90 21.43 -7.87
C ALA A 157 -12.92 22.49 -7.47
N ASP A 158 -14.01 22.08 -6.81
CA ASP A 158 -15.05 23.02 -6.34
C ASP A 158 -14.51 23.89 -5.19
N ALA A 159 -13.70 23.31 -4.29
CA ALA A 159 -13.05 24.04 -3.21
C ALA A 159 -12.08 25.10 -3.75
N ALA A 160 -11.21 24.74 -4.71
CA ALA A 160 -10.26 25.66 -5.32
C ALA A 160 -10.96 26.87 -5.95
N ARG A 161 -12.08 26.64 -6.68
CA ARG A 161 -12.87 27.72 -7.27
C ARG A 161 -13.59 28.57 -6.24
N TYR A 162 -14.16 27.92 -5.22
CA TYR A 162 -14.91 28.63 -4.17
C TYR A 162 -14.01 29.60 -3.37
N ILE A 163 -12.77 29.19 -3.08
CA ILE A 163 -11.79 30.05 -2.40
C ILE A 163 -11.09 31.04 -3.34
N GLY A 164 -11.43 31.05 -4.62
CA GLY A 164 -10.89 31.99 -5.59
C GLY A 164 -9.42 31.76 -5.97
N ALA A 165 -8.92 30.52 -5.88
CA ALA A 165 -7.55 30.20 -6.29
C ALA A 165 -7.31 30.55 -7.76
N ARG A 166 -6.17 31.22 -8.05
CA ARG A 166 -5.84 31.67 -9.42
C ARG A 166 -5.40 30.53 -10.32
N ALA A 167 -4.72 29.53 -9.77
CA ALA A 167 -4.29 28.34 -10.51
C ALA A 167 -4.27 27.09 -9.62
N ILE A 168 -4.41 25.93 -10.27
CA ILE A 168 -4.30 24.60 -9.63
C ILE A 168 -3.02 23.94 -10.08
N VAL A 169 -2.23 23.46 -9.13
CA VAL A 169 -1.02 22.67 -9.37
C VAL A 169 -1.25 21.24 -8.88
N ALA A 170 -1.42 20.31 -9.79
CA ALA A 170 -1.62 18.89 -9.49
C ALA A 170 -0.31 18.11 -9.62
N LEU A 171 0.08 17.36 -8.58
CA LEU A 171 1.33 16.60 -8.58
C LEU A 171 1.07 15.13 -8.25
N THR A 172 1.76 14.24 -8.94
CA THR A 172 1.74 12.80 -8.64
C THR A 172 3.01 12.10 -9.10
N ALA A 173 3.34 10.97 -8.48
CA ALA A 173 4.44 10.10 -8.88
C ALA A 173 3.99 8.97 -9.81
N THR A 174 2.72 8.60 -9.81
CA THR A 174 2.21 7.34 -10.35
C THR A 174 0.95 7.57 -11.17
N ALA A 175 1.07 8.26 -12.30
CA ALA A 175 -0.06 8.47 -13.19
C ALA A 175 0.19 7.84 -14.57
N THR A 176 -0.62 6.83 -14.93
CA THR A 176 -0.72 6.39 -16.32
C THR A 176 -1.36 7.50 -17.18
N PRO A 177 -1.25 7.50 -18.51
CA PRO A 177 -1.91 8.49 -19.37
C PRO A 177 -3.41 8.62 -19.09
N GLN A 178 -4.08 7.51 -18.78
CA GLN A 178 -5.49 7.49 -18.43
C GLN A 178 -5.75 8.22 -17.09
N VAL A 179 -4.94 7.98 -16.08
CA VAL A 179 -5.02 8.64 -14.76
C VAL A 179 -4.74 10.13 -14.92
N ALA A 180 -3.69 10.50 -15.66
CA ALA A 180 -3.33 11.90 -15.93
C ALA A 180 -4.48 12.65 -16.63
N GLY A 181 -5.11 12.05 -17.64
CA GLY A 181 -6.30 12.61 -18.31
C GLY A 181 -7.50 12.74 -17.36
N ASP A 182 -7.70 11.81 -16.44
CA ASP A 182 -8.77 11.87 -15.44
C ASP A 182 -8.52 12.96 -14.40
N VAL A 183 -7.28 13.13 -13.94
CA VAL A 183 -6.86 14.23 -13.06
C VAL A 183 -7.20 15.59 -13.66
N VAL A 184 -6.82 15.82 -14.92
CA VAL A 184 -7.14 17.07 -15.64
C VAL A 184 -8.64 17.33 -15.66
N ARG A 185 -9.45 16.33 -16.03
CA ARG A 185 -10.91 16.49 -16.09
C ARG A 185 -11.54 16.74 -14.73
N ARG A 186 -11.14 15.99 -13.70
CA ARG A 186 -11.77 16.06 -12.37
C ARG A 186 -11.36 17.27 -11.58
N LEU A 187 -10.12 17.70 -11.67
CA LEU A 187 -9.66 18.95 -11.11
C LEU A 187 -10.03 20.15 -12.00
N ARG A 188 -10.60 19.88 -13.20
CA ARG A 188 -11.01 20.90 -14.18
C ARG A 188 -9.88 21.86 -14.49
N LEU A 189 -8.68 21.32 -14.73
CA LEU A 189 -7.52 22.13 -15.09
C LEU A 189 -7.74 22.74 -16.47
N GLU A 190 -7.50 24.05 -16.60
CA GLU A 190 -7.69 24.82 -17.82
C GLU A 190 -6.35 24.99 -18.55
N ASP A 191 -6.23 24.38 -19.73
CA ASP A 191 -4.99 24.35 -20.56
C ASP A 191 -3.70 24.16 -19.71
N PRO A 192 -3.61 23.08 -18.93
CA PRO A 192 -2.52 22.94 -17.97
C PRO A 192 -1.16 22.72 -18.66
N ALA A 193 -0.14 23.34 -18.10
CA ALA A 193 1.23 22.94 -18.40
C ALA A 193 1.44 21.50 -17.91
N ARG A 194 1.74 20.57 -18.84
CA ARG A 194 1.96 19.15 -18.54
C ARG A 194 3.44 18.86 -18.50
N ILE A 195 3.97 18.60 -17.33
CA ILE A 195 5.38 18.30 -17.11
C ILE A 195 5.53 16.83 -16.69
N THR A 196 6.13 16.04 -17.56
CA THR A 196 6.45 14.63 -17.29
C THR A 196 7.93 14.42 -17.53
N THR A 197 8.65 13.90 -16.53
CA THR A 197 10.10 13.71 -16.60
C THR A 197 10.50 12.27 -16.88
N GLY A 198 9.52 11.42 -17.24
CA GLY A 198 9.72 9.99 -17.40
C GLY A 198 9.66 9.22 -16.09
N PHE A 199 9.66 7.89 -16.21
CA PHE A 199 9.54 6.97 -15.09
C PHE A 199 10.79 6.11 -14.89
N ASP A 200 11.85 6.36 -15.67
CA ASP A 200 13.07 5.56 -15.53
C ASP A 200 13.87 5.93 -14.29
N ARG A 201 14.36 4.92 -13.62
CA ARG A 201 15.23 5.00 -12.45
C ARG A 201 16.48 4.17 -12.72
N PRO A 202 17.50 4.75 -13.39
CA PRO A 202 18.69 4.01 -13.83
C PRO A 202 19.50 3.38 -12.70
N ASN A 203 19.35 3.88 -11.48
CA ASN A 203 20.03 3.38 -10.30
C ASN A 203 19.28 2.23 -9.60
N LEU A 204 18.12 1.80 -10.09
CA LEU A 204 17.36 0.71 -9.50
C LEU A 204 17.46 -0.55 -10.36
N SER A 205 17.80 -1.67 -9.71
CA SER A 205 17.66 -3.02 -10.26
C SER A 205 16.33 -3.62 -9.83
N PHE A 206 15.60 -4.25 -10.74
CA PHE A 206 14.33 -4.91 -10.44
C PHE A 206 14.43 -6.40 -10.66
N ALA A 207 13.99 -7.21 -9.70
CA ALA A 207 13.93 -8.65 -9.90
C ALA A 207 12.64 -9.25 -9.34
N VAL A 208 12.07 -10.18 -10.11
CA VAL A 208 11.00 -11.06 -9.67
C VAL A 208 11.62 -12.41 -9.29
N VAL A 209 11.39 -12.82 -8.06
CA VAL A 209 11.93 -14.06 -7.48
C VAL A 209 10.78 -15.06 -7.32
N PRO A 210 10.66 -16.07 -8.20
CA PRO A 210 9.66 -17.12 -8.04
C PRO A 210 9.94 -17.94 -6.78
N CYS A 211 8.92 -18.17 -5.97
CA CYS A 211 9.00 -18.92 -4.72
C CYS A 211 7.97 -20.04 -4.69
N ALA A 212 8.38 -21.20 -4.20
CA ALA A 212 7.49 -22.36 -4.10
C ALA A 212 6.54 -22.26 -2.90
N THR A 213 7.02 -21.72 -1.78
CA THR A 213 6.28 -21.62 -0.51
C THR A 213 6.62 -20.33 0.23
N ARG A 214 5.80 -19.97 1.20
CA ARG A 214 6.06 -18.84 2.10
C ARG A 214 7.39 -18.99 2.84
N ALA A 215 7.72 -20.19 3.31
CA ALA A 215 9.00 -20.45 3.97
C ALA A 215 10.19 -20.26 3.03
N ASP A 216 10.03 -20.59 1.74
CA ASP A 216 11.04 -20.31 0.71
C ASP A 216 11.20 -18.79 0.50
N LYS A 217 10.09 -18.04 0.42
CA LYS A 217 10.15 -16.57 0.37
C LYS A 217 10.97 -15.99 1.52
N HIS A 218 10.66 -16.35 2.77
CA HIS A 218 11.30 -15.81 3.96
C HIS A 218 12.81 -16.12 3.98
N ARG A 219 13.20 -17.35 3.58
CA ARG A 219 14.63 -17.70 3.45
C ARG A 219 15.35 -16.86 2.40
N ARG A 220 14.72 -16.66 1.23
CA ARG A 220 15.30 -15.86 0.13
C ARG A 220 15.36 -14.38 0.46
N ILE A 221 14.35 -13.83 1.16
CA ILE A 221 14.38 -12.46 1.68
C ILE A 221 15.57 -12.29 2.63
N ALA A 222 15.71 -13.19 3.62
CA ALA A 222 16.85 -13.15 4.55
C ALA A 222 18.20 -13.25 3.83
N ALA A 223 18.32 -14.14 2.84
CA ALA A 223 19.53 -14.28 2.04
C ALA A 223 19.83 -13.00 1.21
N ALA A 224 18.82 -12.34 0.68
CA ALA A 224 18.98 -11.07 -0.04
C ALA A 224 19.45 -9.94 0.89
N LEU A 225 18.84 -9.82 2.07
CA LEU A 225 19.19 -8.79 3.05
C LEU A 225 20.53 -9.02 3.74
N GLY A 226 20.99 -10.26 3.84
CA GLY A 226 22.31 -10.63 4.36
C GLY A 226 23.47 -10.34 3.40
N ARG A 227 23.21 -9.89 2.17
CA ARG A 227 24.28 -9.53 1.24
C ARG A 227 24.98 -8.23 1.68
N PRO A 228 26.31 -8.10 1.50
CA PRO A 228 27.01 -6.86 1.75
C PRO A 228 26.37 -5.69 0.97
N GLY A 229 26.14 -4.57 1.65
CA GLY A 229 25.54 -3.37 1.04
C GLY A 229 24.01 -3.45 0.80
N ALA A 230 23.31 -4.50 1.25
CA ALA A 230 21.86 -4.62 1.07
C ALA A 230 21.04 -3.76 2.04
N LEU A 231 21.63 -3.23 3.10
CA LEU A 231 20.95 -2.42 4.12
C LEU A 231 21.32 -0.95 4.00
N PRO A 232 20.39 -0.03 4.36
CA PRO A 232 19.08 -0.24 4.97
C PRO A 232 18.03 -0.82 4.01
N ALA A 233 17.02 -1.52 4.55
CA ALA A 233 16.01 -2.20 3.75
C ALA A 233 14.58 -2.02 4.28
N ILE A 234 13.62 -2.06 3.35
CA ILE A 234 12.17 -2.12 3.64
C ILE A 234 11.62 -3.42 3.05
N VAL A 235 10.85 -4.16 3.84
CA VAL A 235 10.16 -5.39 3.39
C VAL A 235 8.66 -5.18 3.50
N TYR A 236 7.96 -5.20 2.37
CA TYR A 236 6.50 -5.08 2.34
C TYR A 236 5.83 -6.44 2.47
N ALA A 237 4.96 -6.58 3.46
CA ALA A 237 4.17 -7.77 3.73
C ALA A 237 2.66 -7.49 3.66
N GLY A 238 1.88 -8.49 3.29
CA GLY A 238 0.47 -8.31 2.95
C GLY A 238 -0.48 -8.14 4.14
N THR A 239 -0.08 -8.49 5.37
CA THR A 239 -0.95 -8.44 6.56
C THR A 239 -0.21 -7.97 7.80
N ARG A 240 -0.95 -7.43 8.80
CA ARG A 240 -0.38 -6.99 10.09
C ARG A 240 0.34 -8.12 10.80
N ALA A 241 -0.33 -9.25 11.00
CA ALA A 241 0.27 -10.43 11.63
C ALA A 241 1.46 -10.99 10.81
N GLY A 242 1.41 -10.87 9.47
CA GLY A 242 2.52 -11.25 8.60
C GLY A 242 3.74 -10.37 8.80
N THR A 243 3.57 -9.05 9.03
CA THR A 243 4.70 -8.15 9.32
C THR A 243 5.39 -8.50 10.63
N GLU A 244 4.63 -8.76 11.69
CA GLU A 244 5.18 -9.12 13.00
C GLU A 244 5.94 -10.46 12.94
N THR A 245 5.31 -11.47 12.33
CA THR A 245 5.94 -12.79 12.16
C THR A 245 7.23 -12.72 11.35
N LEU A 246 7.19 -12.02 10.20
CA LEU A 246 8.36 -11.92 9.33
C LEU A 246 9.46 -11.06 9.97
N ALA A 247 9.12 -10.03 10.72
CA ALA A 247 10.10 -9.20 11.43
C ALA A 247 10.87 -10.06 12.45
N ALA A 248 10.18 -10.86 13.25
CA ALA A 248 10.80 -11.77 14.22
C ALA A 248 11.71 -12.83 13.53
N GLU A 249 11.23 -13.45 12.45
CA GLU A 249 12.02 -14.44 11.69
C GLU A 249 13.26 -13.81 11.04
N LEU A 250 13.17 -12.56 10.54
CA LEU A 250 14.31 -11.88 9.93
C LEU A 250 15.32 -11.43 11.00
N ALA A 251 14.86 -10.95 12.15
CA ALA A 251 15.73 -10.58 13.26
C ALA A 251 16.61 -11.77 13.71
N ASP A 252 15.99 -12.95 13.88
CA ASP A 252 16.69 -14.18 14.23
C ASP A 252 17.72 -14.59 13.16
N ARG A 253 17.37 -14.49 11.88
CA ARG A 253 18.23 -14.91 10.77
C ARG A 253 19.37 -13.95 10.45
N LEU A 254 19.15 -12.66 10.63
CA LEU A 254 20.13 -11.61 10.29
C LEU A 254 21.03 -11.27 11.48
N GLY A 255 20.60 -11.59 12.71
CA GLY A 255 21.30 -11.17 13.93
C GLY A 255 21.26 -9.66 14.14
N GLU A 256 20.23 -8.98 13.61
CA GLU A 256 20.02 -7.55 13.69
C GLU A 256 18.60 -7.22 14.16
N GLU A 257 18.42 -6.00 14.68
CA GLU A 257 17.08 -5.53 15.00
C GLU A 257 16.25 -5.32 13.74
N VAL A 258 15.10 -5.98 13.67
CA VAL A 258 14.10 -5.83 12.63
C VAL A 258 12.78 -5.42 13.29
N THR A 259 12.20 -4.33 12.84
CA THR A 259 10.99 -3.78 13.45
C THR A 259 9.78 -3.92 12.51
N ALA A 260 8.65 -4.33 13.06
CA ALA A 260 7.38 -4.35 12.34
C ALA A 260 6.71 -2.97 12.32
N TYR A 261 6.04 -2.62 11.20
CA TYR A 261 5.27 -1.39 11.08
C TYR A 261 3.94 -1.62 10.35
N HIS A 262 2.83 -1.28 10.99
CA HIS A 262 1.49 -1.38 10.38
C HIS A 262 0.48 -0.44 11.07
N ALA A 263 -0.65 -0.21 10.45
CA ALA A 263 -1.69 0.69 10.96
C ALA A 263 -2.35 0.23 12.28
N GLY A 264 -2.10 -1.00 12.73
CA GLY A 264 -2.56 -1.51 14.03
C GLY A 264 -1.70 -1.06 15.22
N LEU A 265 -0.49 -0.56 15.00
CA LEU A 265 0.34 0.05 16.04
C LEU A 265 -0.25 1.40 16.46
N ASP A 266 -0.06 1.76 17.73
CA ASP A 266 -0.40 3.09 18.23
C ASP A 266 0.43 4.18 17.53
N ARG A 267 0.02 5.44 17.73
CA ARG A 267 0.65 6.57 17.04
C ARG A 267 2.10 6.79 17.46
N GLU A 268 2.39 6.63 18.76
CA GLU A 268 3.72 6.87 19.31
C GLU A 268 4.72 5.81 18.82
N SER A 269 4.33 4.54 18.87
CA SER A 269 5.09 3.41 18.31
C SER A 269 5.40 3.62 16.84
N ARG A 270 4.42 4.01 16.03
CA ARG A 270 4.64 4.29 14.60
C ARG A 270 5.65 5.41 14.38
N ALA A 271 5.49 6.53 15.09
CA ALA A 271 6.42 7.65 15.01
C ALA A 271 7.83 7.26 15.48
N GLY A 272 7.94 6.43 16.53
CA GLY A 272 9.20 5.89 17.04
C GLY A 272 9.95 5.06 16.01
N VAL A 273 9.27 4.08 15.39
CA VAL A 273 9.87 3.24 14.33
C VAL A 273 10.35 4.10 13.16
N GLN A 274 9.53 5.05 12.72
CA GLN A 274 9.88 5.93 11.60
C GLN A 274 11.11 6.76 11.91
N ARG A 275 11.19 7.42 13.06
CA ARG A 275 12.36 8.21 13.47
C ARG A 275 13.63 7.36 13.54
N ARG A 276 13.56 6.18 14.19
CA ARG A 276 14.71 5.27 14.34
C ARG A 276 15.20 4.74 12.99
N PHE A 277 14.29 4.43 12.06
CA PHE A 277 14.66 4.01 10.71
C PHE A 277 15.34 5.14 9.93
N VAL A 278 14.79 6.36 9.97
CA VAL A 278 15.40 7.54 9.30
C VAL A 278 16.76 7.85 9.89
N ALA A 279 16.92 7.80 11.22
CA ALA A 279 18.18 7.99 11.94
C ALA A 279 19.23 6.88 11.67
N GLY A 280 18.82 5.73 11.10
CA GLY A 280 19.69 4.58 10.85
C GLY A 280 19.93 3.67 12.06
N GLU A 281 19.24 3.91 13.16
CA GLU A 281 19.27 3.07 14.37
C GLU A 281 18.65 1.69 14.11
N VAL A 282 17.61 1.64 13.29
CA VAL A 282 17.00 0.40 12.77
C VAL A 282 17.29 0.35 11.27
N ARG A 283 17.89 -0.73 10.81
CA ARG A 283 18.28 -0.88 9.40
C ARG A 283 17.29 -1.68 8.57
N VAL A 284 16.40 -2.46 9.18
CA VAL A 284 15.39 -3.26 8.48
C VAL A 284 14.01 -3.02 9.09
N VAL A 285 13.05 -2.63 8.24
CA VAL A 285 11.65 -2.50 8.63
C VAL A 285 10.81 -3.45 7.79
N VAL A 286 10.01 -4.30 8.45
CA VAL A 286 8.96 -5.09 7.79
C VAL A 286 7.64 -4.37 7.96
N ALA A 287 6.97 -4.07 6.88
CA ALA A 287 5.80 -3.19 6.94
C ALA A 287 4.66 -3.61 6.02
N THR A 288 3.44 -3.19 6.36
CA THR A 288 2.36 -3.10 5.37
C THR A 288 2.54 -1.83 4.53
N ASN A 289 1.70 -1.64 3.51
CA ASN A 289 1.64 -0.39 2.72
C ASN A 289 1.42 0.89 3.57
N ALA A 290 1.08 0.74 4.87
CA ALA A 290 1.02 1.86 5.81
C ALA A 290 2.39 2.53 6.05
N PHE A 291 3.51 1.80 5.88
CA PHE A 291 4.87 2.33 5.87
C PHE A 291 5.20 2.80 4.46
N GLY A 292 4.57 3.88 4.08
CA GLY A 292 4.60 4.29 2.70
C GLY A 292 4.88 5.78 2.56
N MET A 293 3.86 6.51 2.21
CA MET A 293 3.93 7.94 1.98
C MET A 293 4.46 8.67 3.23
N GLY A 294 5.40 9.60 3.07
CA GLY A 294 5.99 10.37 4.18
C GLY A 294 7.34 9.87 4.70
N ILE A 295 7.87 8.74 4.24
CA ILE A 295 9.19 8.28 4.65
C ILE A 295 10.24 8.82 3.68
N ASP A 296 11.06 9.73 4.16
CA ASP A 296 12.15 10.33 3.39
C ASP A 296 13.53 9.90 3.91
N LYS A 297 13.88 8.64 3.64
CA LYS A 297 15.21 8.09 3.83
C LYS A 297 15.88 7.91 2.47
N ALA A 298 16.95 8.64 2.24
CA ALA A 298 17.59 8.71 0.92
C ALA A 298 18.36 7.42 0.56
N ASP A 299 18.94 6.77 1.55
CA ASP A 299 19.93 5.70 1.42
C ASP A 299 19.37 4.27 1.55
N VAL A 300 18.08 4.04 1.28
CA VAL A 300 17.51 2.70 1.26
C VAL A 300 18.14 1.90 0.12
N ARG A 301 18.78 0.77 0.45
CA ARG A 301 19.51 -0.07 -0.52
C ARG A 301 18.66 -1.21 -1.08
N THR A 302 17.71 -1.72 -0.29
CA THR A 302 16.85 -2.83 -0.76
C THR A 302 15.40 -2.57 -0.39
N VAL A 303 14.51 -2.79 -1.36
CA VAL A 303 13.07 -2.90 -1.13
C VAL A 303 12.63 -4.29 -1.54
N CYS A 304 12.07 -5.04 -0.60
CA CYS A 304 11.53 -6.38 -0.83
C CYS A 304 9.99 -6.34 -0.75
N HIS A 305 9.34 -7.09 -1.63
CA HIS A 305 7.91 -7.38 -1.53
C HIS A 305 7.71 -8.86 -1.22
N GLU A 306 7.30 -9.18 0.00
CA GLU A 306 6.93 -10.54 0.43
C GLU A 306 5.61 -10.96 -0.21
N THR A 307 4.71 -10.02 -0.45
CA THR A 307 3.44 -10.25 -1.13
C THR A 307 3.41 -9.41 -2.41
N VAL A 308 2.91 -9.99 -3.50
CA VAL A 308 2.75 -9.24 -4.75
C VAL A 308 1.79 -8.07 -4.53
N PRO A 309 2.18 -6.82 -4.82
CA PRO A 309 1.32 -5.65 -4.67
C PRO A 309 0.07 -5.74 -5.54
N GLY A 310 -0.99 -5.01 -5.17
CA GLY A 310 -2.27 -5.01 -5.88
C GLY A 310 -2.22 -4.43 -7.30
N SER A 311 -1.16 -3.68 -7.63
CA SER A 311 -0.97 -3.07 -8.95
C SER A 311 0.50 -2.75 -9.23
N VAL A 312 0.83 -2.50 -10.50
CA VAL A 312 2.17 -2.05 -10.93
C VAL A 312 2.49 -0.66 -10.38
N GLU A 313 1.50 0.21 -10.25
CA GLU A 313 1.64 1.55 -9.67
C GLU A 313 2.04 1.47 -8.19
N ALA A 314 1.38 0.60 -7.41
CA ALA A 314 1.72 0.37 -6.00
C ALA A 314 3.14 -0.20 -5.88
N PHE A 315 3.49 -1.20 -6.69
CA PHE A 315 4.85 -1.72 -6.76
C PHE A 315 5.88 -0.63 -7.04
N TYR A 316 5.64 0.19 -8.07
CA TYR A 316 6.57 1.25 -8.46
C TYR A 316 6.70 2.34 -7.39
N GLN A 317 5.61 2.70 -6.72
CA GLN A 317 5.62 3.68 -5.63
C GLN A 317 6.43 3.18 -4.42
N GLU A 318 6.27 1.91 -4.06
CA GLU A 318 6.98 1.27 -2.95
C GLU A 318 8.45 1.04 -3.30
N ALA A 319 8.75 0.50 -4.48
CA ALA A 319 10.10 0.32 -5.01
C ALA A 319 10.86 1.65 -5.15
N GLY A 320 10.14 2.73 -5.51
CA GLY A 320 10.69 4.08 -5.65
C GLY A 320 11.26 4.71 -4.36
N ARG A 321 11.12 4.04 -3.22
CA ARG A 321 11.78 4.44 -1.96
C ARG A 321 13.25 4.10 -1.94
N ALA A 322 13.67 3.11 -2.74
CA ALA A 322 15.05 2.72 -2.87
C ALA A 322 15.88 3.79 -3.61
N GLY A 323 17.11 3.98 -3.20
CA GLY A 323 18.11 4.77 -3.91
C GLY A 323 17.70 6.21 -4.25
N ARG A 324 17.05 6.94 -3.35
CA ARG A 324 16.68 8.35 -3.59
C ARG A 324 17.90 9.28 -3.69
N ASP A 325 19.00 8.87 -3.12
CA ASP A 325 20.31 9.52 -3.24
C ASP A 325 21.00 9.29 -4.59
N GLY A 326 20.41 8.49 -5.48
CA GLY A 326 20.98 8.13 -6.78
C GLY A 326 21.98 6.98 -6.74
N ALA A 327 22.32 6.47 -5.56
CA ALA A 327 23.19 5.29 -5.44
C ALA A 327 22.44 4.01 -5.87
N PRO A 328 23.18 2.95 -6.28
CA PRO A 328 22.61 1.66 -6.64
C PRO A 328 21.71 1.10 -5.54
N ALA A 329 20.55 0.57 -5.93
CA ALA A 329 19.62 -0.08 -5.02
C ALA A 329 18.82 -1.18 -5.74
N THR A 330 18.34 -2.17 -4.98
CA THR A 330 17.68 -3.36 -5.54
C THR A 330 16.23 -3.46 -5.04
N CYS A 331 15.32 -3.75 -5.97
CA CYS A 331 13.90 -3.96 -5.71
C CYS A 331 13.55 -5.41 -6.05
N LEU A 332 13.21 -6.21 -5.03
CA LEU A 332 12.94 -7.64 -5.16
C LEU A 332 11.47 -7.94 -4.87
N LEU A 333 10.81 -8.61 -5.81
CA LEU A 333 9.43 -9.05 -5.67
C LEU A 333 9.41 -10.58 -5.57
N PHE A 334 9.06 -11.12 -4.41
CA PHE A 334 8.99 -12.55 -4.15
C PHE A 334 7.57 -13.05 -4.42
N ALA A 335 7.39 -13.75 -5.54
CA ALA A 335 6.07 -14.18 -6.01
C ALA A 335 5.82 -15.68 -5.76
N GLU A 336 4.65 -15.99 -5.21
CA GLU A 336 4.15 -17.35 -5.01
C GLU A 336 2.78 -17.50 -5.71
N GLN A 337 2.45 -18.69 -6.21
CA GLN A 337 1.14 -18.96 -6.84
C GLN A 337 -0.06 -18.64 -5.93
N ARG A 338 0.12 -18.78 -4.62
CA ARG A 338 -0.89 -18.45 -3.62
C ARG A 338 -1.27 -16.96 -3.63
N ASP A 339 -0.36 -16.07 -4.01
CA ASP A 339 -0.62 -14.62 -4.07
C ASP A 339 -1.73 -14.31 -5.10
N LYS A 340 -1.83 -15.08 -6.19
CA LYS A 340 -2.92 -14.96 -7.17
C LYS A 340 -4.29 -15.20 -6.53
N GLY A 341 -4.39 -16.29 -5.77
CA GLY A 341 -5.63 -16.64 -5.07
C GLY A 341 -6.03 -15.57 -4.06
N LEU A 342 -5.07 -14.97 -3.38
CA LEU A 342 -5.31 -13.89 -2.43
C LEU A 342 -5.85 -12.63 -3.14
N HIS A 343 -5.28 -12.23 -4.26
CA HIS A 343 -5.78 -11.09 -5.05
C HIS A 343 -7.23 -11.34 -5.54
N VAL A 344 -7.48 -12.51 -6.12
CA VAL A 344 -8.83 -12.88 -6.58
C VAL A 344 -9.83 -12.85 -5.43
N PHE A 345 -9.45 -13.41 -4.28
CA PHE A 345 -10.28 -13.39 -3.08
C PHE A 345 -10.66 -11.97 -2.65
N PHE A 346 -9.68 -11.04 -2.61
CA PHE A 346 -9.98 -9.66 -2.24
C PHE A 346 -10.84 -8.93 -3.27
N ILE A 347 -10.64 -9.18 -4.58
CA ILE A 347 -11.48 -8.60 -5.63
C ILE A 347 -12.94 -9.09 -5.48
N GLN A 348 -13.14 -10.40 -5.29
CA GLN A 348 -14.45 -11.00 -5.13
C GLN A 348 -15.14 -10.56 -3.83
N ARG A 349 -14.37 -10.48 -2.72
CA ARG A 349 -14.90 -10.02 -1.42
C ARG A 349 -15.32 -8.56 -1.43
N ALA A 350 -14.75 -7.75 -2.30
CA ALA A 350 -15.13 -6.35 -2.47
C ALA A 350 -16.36 -6.15 -3.38
N ALA A 351 -16.95 -7.21 -3.92
CA ALA A 351 -18.22 -7.14 -4.65
C ALA A 351 -19.35 -6.75 -3.69
N ILE A 352 -20.18 -5.83 -4.14
CA ILE A 352 -21.30 -5.28 -3.35
C ILE A 352 -22.59 -5.73 -4.00
N ASP A 353 -23.48 -6.37 -3.23
CA ASP A 353 -24.80 -6.72 -3.70
C ASP A 353 -25.74 -5.50 -3.74
N ASP A 354 -26.76 -5.58 -4.57
CA ASP A 354 -27.71 -4.48 -4.75
C ASP A 354 -28.50 -4.15 -3.48
N ALA A 355 -28.83 -5.14 -2.69
CA ALA A 355 -29.56 -4.95 -1.45
C ALA A 355 -28.72 -4.23 -0.40
N ALA A 356 -27.39 -4.38 -0.44
CA ALA A 356 -26.50 -3.64 0.45
C ALA A 356 -26.50 -2.14 0.16
N PHE A 357 -26.56 -1.71 -1.11
CA PHE A 357 -26.72 -0.29 -1.44
C PHE A 357 -28.01 0.28 -0.84
N ALA A 358 -29.13 -0.42 -0.99
CA ALA A 358 -30.42 0.00 -0.46
C ALA A 358 -30.40 0.10 1.07
N ARG A 359 -29.86 -0.94 1.75
CA ARG A 359 -29.78 -0.94 3.21
C ARG A 359 -28.92 0.17 3.78
N VAL A 360 -27.76 0.45 3.17
CA VAL A 360 -26.91 1.56 3.61
C VAL A 360 -27.58 2.90 3.34
N ALA A 361 -28.16 3.12 2.17
CA ALA A 361 -28.87 4.36 1.83
C ALA A 361 -30.04 4.61 2.81
N GLU A 362 -30.81 3.58 3.14
CA GLU A 362 -31.91 3.64 4.09
C GLU A 362 -31.42 3.91 5.51
N GLY A 363 -30.34 3.24 5.95
CA GLY A 363 -29.71 3.47 7.26
C GLY A 363 -29.24 4.93 7.42
N LEU A 364 -28.62 5.51 6.41
CA LEU A 364 -28.25 6.93 6.43
C LEU A 364 -29.47 7.84 6.47
N ARG A 365 -30.53 7.52 5.72
CA ARG A 365 -31.76 8.30 5.65
C ARG A 365 -32.52 8.30 6.98
N THR A 366 -32.68 7.14 7.60
CA THR A 366 -33.45 6.98 8.84
C THR A 366 -32.72 7.57 10.06
N SER A 367 -31.40 7.62 10.02
CA SER A 367 -30.59 8.20 11.08
C SER A 367 -30.30 9.70 10.88
N ALA A 368 -30.77 10.28 9.78
CA ALA A 368 -30.52 11.68 9.50
C ALA A 368 -31.43 12.62 10.31
N ALA A 369 -30.84 13.69 10.83
CA ALA A 369 -31.58 14.83 11.40
C ALA A 369 -31.74 15.90 10.29
N GLY A 370 -32.93 15.94 9.68
CA GLY A 370 -33.17 16.72 8.45
C GLY A 370 -32.39 16.10 7.27
N ASP A 371 -31.50 16.86 6.66
CA ASP A 371 -30.64 16.41 5.58
C ASP A 371 -29.26 15.89 6.06
N ARG A 372 -28.95 15.96 7.37
CA ARG A 372 -27.64 15.63 7.92
C ARG A 372 -27.63 14.26 8.61
N TYR A 373 -26.65 13.44 8.27
CA TYR A 373 -26.36 12.20 8.98
C TYR A 373 -24.98 12.25 9.66
N ASP A 374 -24.86 11.66 10.86
CA ASP A 374 -23.62 11.51 11.60
C ASP A 374 -23.72 10.30 12.54
N LEU A 375 -23.15 9.16 12.16
CA LEU A 375 -23.28 7.89 12.88
C LEU A 375 -21.98 7.09 12.81
N GLY A 376 -21.85 6.11 13.70
CA GLY A 376 -20.75 5.16 13.70
C GLY A 376 -20.73 4.32 12.42
N LEU A 377 -19.58 4.21 11.77
CA LEU A 377 -19.46 3.38 10.57
C LEU A 377 -19.77 1.90 10.88
N GLY A 378 -19.46 1.45 12.12
CA GLY A 378 -19.83 0.13 12.62
C GLY A 378 -21.34 -0.08 12.70
N GLU A 379 -22.10 0.94 13.08
CA GLU A 379 -23.56 0.92 13.15
C GLU A 379 -24.16 0.80 11.75
N VAL A 380 -23.65 1.60 10.79
CA VAL A 380 -24.05 1.51 9.38
C VAL A 380 -23.77 0.11 8.82
N ALA A 381 -22.59 -0.41 9.10
CA ALA A 381 -22.14 -1.72 8.63
C ALA A 381 -23.02 -2.85 9.21
N ALA A 382 -23.28 -2.81 10.53
CA ALA A 382 -24.11 -3.79 11.21
C ALA A 382 -25.57 -3.76 10.70
N ALA A 383 -26.17 -2.58 10.58
CA ALA A 383 -27.53 -2.40 10.05
C ALA A 383 -27.67 -2.89 8.60
N ALA A 384 -26.64 -2.71 7.80
CA ALA A 384 -26.61 -3.17 6.41
C ALA A 384 -26.16 -4.63 6.23
N GLY A 385 -25.68 -5.30 7.29
CA GLY A 385 -25.15 -6.66 7.22
C GLY A 385 -23.88 -6.77 6.37
N VAL A 386 -23.01 -5.76 6.41
CA VAL A 386 -21.76 -5.72 5.62
C VAL A 386 -20.56 -5.41 6.52
N ALA A 387 -19.33 -5.62 6.03
CA ALA A 387 -18.12 -5.17 6.75
C ALA A 387 -18.00 -3.63 6.70
N GLN A 388 -17.31 -3.04 7.66
CA GLN A 388 -17.11 -1.57 7.72
C GLN A 388 -16.46 -1.01 6.44
N ASP A 389 -15.47 -1.70 5.88
CA ASP A 389 -14.82 -1.27 4.63
C ASP A 389 -15.80 -1.30 3.45
N ALA A 390 -16.70 -2.28 3.40
CA ALA A 390 -17.77 -2.34 2.40
C ALA A 390 -18.79 -1.21 2.60
N ALA A 391 -19.20 -0.91 3.85
CA ALA A 391 -20.08 0.22 4.14
C ALA A 391 -19.47 1.54 3.68
N ARG A 392 -18.17 1.76 3.94
CA ARG A 392 -17.44 2.94 3.45
C ARG A 392 -17.41 3.02 1.93
N ALA A 393 -17.12 1.89 1.25
CA ALA A 393 -17.15 1.83 -0.21
C ALA A 393 -18.54 2.14 -0.78
N ILE A 394 -19.60 1.60 -0.16
CA ILE A 394 -20.99 1.87 -0.55
C ILE A 394 -21.31 3.36 -0.42
N ILE A 395 -20.96 4.01 0.70
CA ILE A 395 -21.14 5.47 0.88
C ILE A 395 -20.42 6.23 -0.24
N GLY A 396 -19.23 5.82 -0.64
CA GLY A 396 -18.53 6.38 -1.79
C GLY A 396 -19.27 6.20 -3.12
N HIS A 397 -19.94 5.06 -3.33
CA HIS A 397 -20.77 4.84 -4.52
C HIS A 397 -22.07 5.66 -4.48
N LEU A 398 -22.70 5.77 -3.31
CA LEU A 398 -23.88 6.64 -3.11
C LEU A 398 -23.53 8.11 -3.37
N ALA A 399 -22.35 8.57 -2.95
CA ALA A 399 -21.87 9.91 -3.22
C ALA A 399 -21.68 10.17 -4.73
N ARG A 400 -21.15 9.22 -5.46
CA ARG A 400 -21.01 9.29 -6.93
C ARG A 400 -22.35 9.27 -7.65
N ALA A 401 -23.31 8.55 -7.10
CA ALA A 401 -24.67 8.54 -7.61
C ALA A 401 -25.47 9.82 -7.27
N GLY A 402 -24.88 10.76 -6.51
CA GLY A 402 -25.51 12.02 -6.12
C GLY A 402 -26.53 11.90 -4.98
N LEU A 403 -26.52 10.78 -4.25
CA LEU A 403 -27.47 10.51 -3.16
C LEU A 403 -27.03 11.11 -1.83
N VAL A 404 -25.74 11.15 -1.61
CA VAL A 404 -25.16 11.68 -0.38
C VAL A 404 -23.99 12.61 -0.69
N ARG A 405 -23.72 13.48 0.22
CA ARG A 405 -22.54 14.34 0.26
C ARG A 405 -21.79 14.05 1.56
N PRO A 406 -20.80 13.15 1.57
CA PRO A 406 -20.01 12.86 2.77
C PRO A 406 -19.35 14.13 3.30
N ALA A 407 -19.28 14.25 4.62
CA ALA A 407 -18.52 15.27 5.35
C ALA A 407 -17.31 14.59 6.04
N PRO A 408 -16.29 15.38 6.45
CA PRO A 408 -15.21 14.83 7.24
C PRO A 408 -15.73 14.22 8.52
N ALA A 409 -15.24 13.03 8.79
CA ALA A 409 -15.54 12.32 10.03
C ALA A 409 -14.29 11.57 10.49
N ALA A 410 -14.26 11.17 11.77
CA ALA A 410 -13.27 10.23 12.25
C ALA A 410 -13.32 8.92 11.43
N PRO A 411 -12.24 8.15 11.35
CA PRO A 411 -12.18 6.97 10.51
C PRO A 411 -13.25 5.90 10.78
N ASP A 412 -13.83 5.92 11.99
CA ASP A 412 -14.89 5.03 12.46
C ASP A 412 -16.29 5.63 12.32
N ARG A 413 -16.43 6.82 11.73
CA ARG A 413 -17.72 7.52 11.56
C ARG A 413 -18.07 7.72 10.08
N ALA A 414 -19.37 7.84 9.83
CA ALA A 414 -19.95 8.29 8.58
C ALA A 414 -20.76 9.56 8.85
N SER A 415 -20.35 10.68 8.27
CA SER A 415 -21.01 11.97 8.41
C SER A 415 -21.23 12.60 7.03
N GLY A 416 -22.28 13.43 6.90
CA GLY A 416 -22.56 14.09 5.63
C GLY A 416 -23.98 14.62 5.51
N ARG A 417 -24.38 14.88 4.26
CA ARG A 417 -25.74 15.29 3.91
C ARG A 417 -26.35 14.37 2.87
N LEU A 418 -27.64 14.17 2.97
CA LEU A 418 -28.46 13.58 1.92
C LEU A 418 -28.66 14.62 0.82
N THR A 419 -28.46 14.25 -0.45
CA THR A 419 -28.55 15.16 -1.59
C THR A 419 -29.47 14.65 -2.70
N GLY A 420 -29.95 13.44 -2.58
CA GLY A 420 -30.87 12.81 -3.53
C GLY A 420 -31.71 11.74 -2.89
N GLU A 421 -32.73 11.28 -3.62
CA GLU A 421 -33.64 10.24 -3.19
C GLU A 421 -33.26 8.87 -3.78
N TRP A 422 -33.47 7.82 -3.00
CA TRP A 422 -33.27 6.45 -3.46
C TRP A 422 -34.30 6.10 -4.54
N SER A 423 -33.82 5.60 -5.67
CA SER A 423 -34.64 5.23 -6.82
C SER A 423 -33.96 4.13 -7.66
N GLY A 424 -34.68 3.54 -8.59
CA GLY A 424 -34.10 2.59 -9.56
C GLY A 424 -32.98 3.20 -10.39
N ARG A 425 -33.04 4.51 -10.71
CA ARG A 425 -31.97 5.25 -11.39
C ARG A 425 -30.74 5.38 -10.50
N ALA A 426 -30.94 5.67 -9.23
CA ALA A 426 -29.85 5.76 -8.25
C ALA A 426 -29.15 4.40 -8.06
N LEU A 427 -29.91 3.30 -7.95
CA LEU A 427 -29.36 1.96 -7.90
C LEU A 427 -28.55 1.64 -9.17
N ALA A 428 -29.06 1.97 -10.35
CA ALA A 428 -28.32 1.77 -11.61
C ALA A 428 -26.99 2.54 -11.62
N ALA A 429 -26.98 3.78 -11.12
CA ALA A 429 -25.75 4.57 -11.00
C ALA A 429 -24.76 3.95 -9.99
N CYS A 430 -25.23 3.45 -8.85
CA CYS A 430 -24.41 2.72 -7.87
C CYS A 430 -23.79 1.46 -8.47
N ARG A 431 -24.60 0.64 -9.18
CA ARG A 431 -24.11 -0.56 -9.89
C ARG A 431 -23.06 -0.22 -10.93
N ALA A 432 -23.29 0.80 -11.75
CA ALA A 432 -22.32 1.24 -12.76
C ALA A 432 -21.00 1.66 -12.12
N SER A 433 -21.07 2.39 -11.00
CA SER A 433 -19.90 2.84 -10.24
C SER A 433 -19.14 1.66 -9.60
N ALA A 434 -19.83 0.70 -9.01
CA ALA A 434 -19.21 -0.49 -8.39
C ALA A 434 -18.61 -1.42 -9.45
N GLY A 435 -19.33 -1.67 -10.54
CA GLY A 435 -18.85 -2.48 -11.66
C GLY A 435 -17.61 -1.87 -12.34
N GLU A 436 -17.53 -0.52 -12.43
CA GLU A 436 -16.32 0.14 -12.90
C GLU A 436 -15.15 -0.06 -11.93
N ALA A 437 -15.36 0.09 -10.63
CA ALA A 437 -14.33 -0.15 -9.63
C ALA A 437 -13.83 -1.61 -9.64
N GLU A 438 -14.72 -2.57 -9.90
CA GLU A 438 -14.34 -3.98 -10.07
C GLU A 438 -13.52 -4.21 -11.34
N ARG A 439 -13.94 -3.64 -12.49
CA ARG A 439 -13.18 -3.70 -13.75
C ARG A 439 -11.77 -3.13 -13.61
N VAL A 440 -11.62 -2.03 -12.85
CA VAL A 440 -10.30 -1.44 -12.54
C VAL A 440 -9.44 -2.43 -11.78
N ARG A 441 -9.95 -3.04 -10.70
CA ARG A 441 -9.21 -4.03 -9.89
C ARG A 441 -8.78 -5.24 -10.72
N TRP A 442 -9.66 -5.77 -11.58
CA TRP A 442 -9.31 -6.87 -12.50
C TRP A 442 -8.26 -6.47 -13.53
N ARG A 443 -8.26 -5.22 -14.00
CA ARG A 443 -7.23 -4.70 -14.90
C ARG A 443 -5.88 -4.60 -14.18
N GLN A 444 -5.86 -4.03 -12.99
CA GLN A 444 -4.66 -3.94 -12.15
C GLN A 444 -4.09 -5.33 -11.84
N TYR A 445 -4.94 -6.28 -11.46
CA TYR A 445 -4.57 -7.68 -11.27
C TYR A 445 -3.89 -8.26 -12.52
N ARG A 446 -4.51 -8.13 -13.68
CA ARG A 446 -3.92 -8.64 -14.94
C ARG A 446 -2.60 -7.96 -15.26
N ALA A 447 -2.50 -6.65 -15.06
CA ALA A 447 -1.28 -5.90 -15.34
C ALA A 447 -0.11 -6.32 -14.42
N VAL A 448 -0.35 -6.45 -13.11
CA VAL A 448 0.71 -6.84 -12.17
C VAL A 448 1.15 -8.29 -12.40
N TRP A 449 0.22 -9.20 -12.69
CA TRP A 449 0.61 -10.60 -12.97
C TRP A 449 1.26 -10.76 -14.33
N SER A 450 0.88 -9.98 -15.34
CA SER A 450 1.63 -9.90 -16.59
C SER A 450 3.06 -9.38 -16.41
N PHE A 451 3.26 -8.44 -15.48
CA PHE A 451 4.59 -7.97 -15.08
C PHE A 451 5.39 -9.05 -14.35
N VAL A 452 4.77 -9.78 -13.41
CA VAL A 452 5.41 -10.84 -12.61
C VAL A 452 5.83 -12.02 -13.49
N GLU A 453 4.96 -12.49 -14.38
CA GLU A 453 5.16 -13.71 -15.19
C GLU A 453 5.80 -13.43 -16.55
N GLY A 454 5.87 -12.16 -16.94
CA GLY A 454 6.40 -11.78 -18.26
C GLY A 454 7.90 -12.00 -18.39
N SER A 455 8.36 -12.21 -19.60
CA SER A 455 9.77 -12.32 -19.99
C SER A 455 10.35 -11.02 -20.58
N THR A 456 9.60 -9.92 -20.52
CA THR A 456 10.07 -8.60 -20.93
C THR A 456 10.91 -7.97 -19.84
N CYS A 457 11.98 -7.24 -20.22
CA CYS A 457 12.76 -6.42 -19.29
C CYS A 457 11.84 -5.66 -18.32
N ARG A 458 12.05 -5.81 -16.99
CA ARG A 458 11.18 -5.26 -15.95
C ARG A 458 11.08 -3.74 -16.03
N ARG A 459 12.19 -3.05 -16.24
CA ARG A 459 12.18 -1.58 -16.40
C ARG A 459 11.37 -1.16 -17.63
N ARG A 460 11.55 -1.83 -18.77
CA ARG A 460 10.75 -1.56 -19.98
C ARG A 460 9.26 -1.82 -19.76
N ALA A 461 8.91 -2.87 -19.02
CA ALA A 461 7.51 -3.17 -18.69
C ALA A 461 6.89 -2.06 -17.81
N ILE A 462 7.63 -1.55 -16.82
CA ILE A 462 7.21 -0.41 -15.96
C ILE A 462 7.03 0.84 -16.83
N LEU A 463 8.02 1.21 -17.64
CA LEU A 463 7.94 2.40 -18.49
C LEU A 463 6.72 2.36 -19.41
N ARG A 464 6.49 1.23 -20.09
CA ARG A 464 5.31 1.03 -20.96
C ARG A 464 4.00 1.13 -20.20
N HIS A 465 3.94 0.62 -18.96
CA HIS A 465 2.74 0.70 -18.13
C HIS A 465 2.36 2.16 -17.85
N PHE A 466 3.34 3.02 -17.62
CA PHE A 466 3.12 4.46 -17.41
C PHE A 466 3.04 5.26 -18.73
N GLY A 467 3.04 4.61 -19.87
CA GLY A 467 2.97 5.27 -21.17
C GLY A 467 4.28 5.93 -21.61
N ASP A 468 5.39 5.60 -20.95
CA ASP A 468 6.71 6.06 -21.34
C ASP A 468 7.29 5.13 -22.41
N GLY A 469 7.42 5.65 -23.63
CA GLY A 469 7.93 4.91 -24.79
C GLY A 469 9.46 4.88 -24.88
N VAL A 470 10.16 5.56 -23.99
CA VAL A 470 11.62 5.66 -24.00
C VAL A 470 12.26 4.33 -23.60
N ALA A 471 13.37 3.98 -24.22
CA ALA A 471 14.14 2.81 -23.80
C ALA A 471 14.79 3.07 -22.43
N PRO A 472 14.87 2.05 -21.54
CA PRO A 472 15.57 2.19 -20.26
C PRO A 472 17.02 2.64 -20.47
N VAL A 473 17.45 3.63 -19.69
CA VAL A 473 18.84 4.11 -19.70
C VAL A 473 19.68 3.17 -18.84
N GLY A 474 20.67 2.48 -19.44
CA GLY A 474 21.61 1.63 -18.72
C GLY A 474 22.57 2.43 -17.83
N ARG A 475 23.04 1.78 -16.77
CA ARG A 475 24.24 2.19 -15.99
C ARG A 475 25.14 0.97 -15.90
N ASP A 476 26.43 1.13 -16.14
CA ASP A 476 27.38 0.01 -16.14
C ASP A 476 27.57 -0.62 -14.75
N ASP A 477 27.36 0.17 -13.69
CA ASP A 477 27.47 -0.24 -12.29
C ASP A 477 26.16 -0.79 -11.69
N VAL A 478 25.05 -0.83 -12.47
CA VAL A 478 23.73 -1.23 -11.98
C VAL A 478 23.09 -2.22 -12.95
N PRO A 479 22.96 -3.51 -12.57
CA PRO A 479 22.20 -4.48 -13.35
C PRO A 479 20.76 -4.01 -13.58
N CYS A 480 20.24 -4.18 -14.79
CA CYS A 480 18.92 -3.66 -15.14
C CYS A 480 17.77 -4.40 -14.43
N CYS A 481 17.68 -5.71 -14.64
CA CYS A 481 16.63 -6.56 -14.07
C CYS A 481 16.96 -8.04 -14.21
N ASP A 482 16.20 -8.91 -13.52
CA ASP A 482 16.31 -10.37 -13.57
C ASP A 482 16.19 -10.99 -14.97
N VAL A 483 15.49 -10.34 -15.90
CA VAL A 483 15.36 -10.80 -17.28
C VAL A 483 16.60 -10.47 -18.11
N CYS A 484 17.30 -9.39 -17.78
CA CYS A 484 18.52 -8.95 -18.47
C CYS A 484 19.79 -9.51 -17.83
N ASP A 485 19.74 -9.84 -16.54
CA ASP A 485 20.84 -10.35 -15.70
C ASP A 485 20.26 -11.23 -14.59
N ASP A 486 20.40 -12.53 -14.74
CA ASP A 486 19.88 -13.55 -13.82
C ASP A 486 20.61 -13.60 -12.46
N SER A 487 21.79 -12.96 -12.36
CA SER A 487 22.55 -12.86 -11.11
C SER A 487 21.83 -12.05 -10.03
N LEU A 488 20.86 -11.23 -10.40
CA LEU A 488 20.03 -10.47 -9.47
C LEU A 488 19.10 -11.36 -8.63
N VAL A 489 18.69 -12.51 -9.15
CA VAL A 489 17.83 -13.44 -8.41
C VAL A 489 18.65 -14.05 -7.28
N PRO A 490 18.24 -13.88 -5.99
CA PRO A 490 18.90 -14.53 -4.90
C PRO A 490 18.88 -16.05 -5.13
N ALA A 491 20.06 -16.67 -5.21
CA ALA A 491 20.15 -18.11 -5.27
C ALA A 491 19.32 -18.72 -4.11
N PRO A 492 18.57 -19.81 -4.34
CA PRO A 492 17.96 -20.51 -3.22
C PRO A 492 19.08 -20.79 -2.22
N PRO A 493 18.89 -20.42 -0.93
CA PRO A 493 19.89 -20.75 0.06
C PRO A 493 20.15 -22.24 -0.09
N THR A 494 21.41 -22.59 -0.32
CA THR A 494 21.82 -23.97 -0.22
C THR A 494 21.33 -24.41 1.15
N VAL A 495 20.25 -25.20 1.18
CA VAL A 495 19.94 -25.98 2.35
C VAL A 495 21.24 -26.78 2.54
N ARG A 496 22.11 -26.32 3.46
CA ARG A 496 23.05 -27.28 4.06
C ARG A 496 22.08 -28.37 4.50
N ARG A 497 22.03 -29.46 3.73
CA ARG A 497 21.52 -30.70 4.25
C ARG A 497 22.26 -30.80 5.57
N ALA A 498 21.56 -30.53 6.66
CA ALA A 498 22.07 -30.83 7.98
C ALA A 498 22.66 -32.19 7.78
N ALA A 499 23.98 -32.30 8.01
CA ALA A 499 24.69 -33.54 7.81
C ALA A 499 23.74 -34.57 8.35
N ARG A 500 23.31 -35.51 7.48
CA ARG A 500 22.37 -36.56 7.84
C ARG A 500 22.71 -36.92 9.28
N ALA A 501 21.89 -36.47 10.23
CA ALA A 501 21.85 -37.12 11.52
C ALA A 501 21.68 -38.57 11.11
N GLU A 502 22.60 -39.39 11.51
CA GLU A 502 22.51 -40.82 11.23
C GLU A 502 21.09 -41.24 11.54
N PRO A 503 20.42 -42.02 10.69
CA PRO A 503 19.02 -42.34 10.85
C PRO A 503 18.86 -43.02 12.21
N GLY A 504 18.43 -42.29 13.20
CA GLY A 504 17.68 -42.83 14.30
C GLY A 504 16.43 -43.40 13.66
N GLY A 505 16.41 -44.69 13.48
CA GLY A 505 15.55 -45.60 12.81
C GLY A 505 14.32 -45.03 12.09
N ASP A 506 14.32 -45.07 10.76
CA ASP A 506 13.10 -45.02 9.94
C ASP A 506 12.04 -45.99 10.51
N GLY A 507 12.42 -47.03 11.24
CA GLY A 507 11.56 -48.00 11.92
C GLY A 507 10.65 -47.37 13.00
N GLU A 508 11.12 -46.43 13.81
CA GLU A 508 10.27 -45.84 14.86
C GLU A 508 9.14 -44.97 14.30
N LEU A 509 9.40 -44.25 13.19
CA LEU A 509 8.37 -43.49 12.52
C LEU A 509 7.38 -44.41 11.79
N ASP A 510 7.85 -45.49 11.17
CA ASP A 510 7.03 -46.48 10.50
C ASP A 510 6.08 -47.17 11.47
N ASP A 511 6.61 -47.64 12.59
CA ASP A 511 5.82 -48.28 13.66
C ASP A 511 4.78 -47.31 14.22
N ALA A 512 5.13 -46.06 14.39
CA ALA A 512 4.20 -45.03 14.87
C ALA A 512 3.10 -44.69 13.84
N ILE A 513 3.44 -44.65 12.55
CA ILE A 513 2.45 -44.45 11.46
C ILE A 513 1.48 -45.63 11.45
N VAL A 514 1.96 -46.84 11.47
CA VAL A 514 1.13 -48.07 11.50
C VAL A 514 0.25 -48.08 12.75
N ALA A 515 0.80 -47.79 13.92
CA ALA A 515 0.05 -47.74 15.18
C ALA A 515 -1.06 -46.70 15.17
N VAL A 516 -0.84 -45.52 14.55
CA VAL A 516 -1.91 -44.53 14.36
C VAL A 516 -2.98 -45.05 13.44
N VAL A 517 -2.61 -45.72 12.34
CA VAL A 517 -3.58 -46.22 11.34
C VAL A 517 -4.44 -47.35 11.95
N GLU A 518 -3.86 -48.20 12.78
CA GLU A 518 -4.56 -49.29 13.45
C GLU A 518 -5.46 -48.83 14.60
N ALA A 519 -4.99 -47.86 15.40
CA ALA A 519 -5.69 -47.43 16.61
C ALA A 519 -6.69 -46.32 16.39
N ALA A 520 -6.66 -45.61 15.26
CA ALA A 520 -7.54 -44.50 15.02
C ALA A 520 -8.99 -44.91 14.71
N ALA A 521 -9.92 -44.54 15.57
CA ALA A 521 -11.35 -44.73 15.37
C ALA A 521 -12.09 -43.39 15.48
N PRO A 522 -12.71 -42.93 14.39
CA PRO A 522 -12.81 -43.53 13.04
C PRO A 522 -11.47 -43.51 12.28
N ALA A 523 -11.30 -44.42 11.32
CA ALA A 523 -10.09 -44.53 10.50
C ALA A 523 -9.69 -43.22 9.85
N VAL A 524 -8.39 -42.94 9.78
CA VAL A 524 -7.82 -41.67 9.33
C VAL A 524 -7.25 -41.75 7.91
N GLY A 525 -7.23 -40.60 7.22
CA GLY A 525 -6.49 -40.45 5.97
C GLY A 525 -5.08 -39.87 6.21
N ARG A 526 -4.27 -39.80 5.14
CA ARG A 526 -2.84 -39.35 5.18
C ARG A 526 -2.62 -38.08 6.00
N THR A 527 -3.34 -37.03 5.67
CA THR A 527 -3.18 -35.71 6.34
C THR A 527 -3.50 -35.76 7.84
N ARG A 528 -4.50 -36.58 8.23
CA ARG A 528 -4.88 -36.70 9.63
C ARG A 528 -3.89 -37.55 10.42
N ALA A 529 -3.34 -38.60 9.83
CA ALA A 529 -2.25 -39.37 10.43
C ALA A 529 -1.03 -38.49 10.72
N VAL A 530 -0.65 -37.64 9.76
CA VAL A 530 0.42 -36.63 9.94
C VAL A 530 0.09 -35.66 11.08
N GLU A 531 -1.15 -35.18 11.16
CA GLU A 531 -1.56 -34.25 12.21
C GLU A 531 -1.50 -34.87 13.60
N ILE A 532 -1.91 -36.14 13.75
CA ILE A 532 -1.84 -36.91 15.00
C ILE A 532 -0.39 -37.08 15.44
N LEU A 533 0.48 -37.55 14.57
CA LEU A 533 1.90 -37.80 14.87
C LEU A 533 2.63 -36.51 15.25
N ARG A 534 2.19 -35.38 14.76
CA ARG A 534 2.79 -34.08 15.07
C ARG A 534 2.13 -33.33 16.24
N GLY A 535 1.10 -33.90 16.87
CA GLY A 535 0.44 -33.27 18.01
C GLY A 535 -0.47 -32.09 17.63
N GLY A 536 -1.15 -32.16 16.49
CA GLY A 536 -2.09 -31.13 16.02
C GLY A 536 -3.28 -30.97 16.94
N ARG A 537 -3.77 -29.73 17.09
CA ARG A 537 -4.84 -29.35 18.04
C ARG A 537 -6.16 -29.01 17.36
N SER A 538 -6.45 -29.57 16.19
CA SER A 538 -7.69 -29.30 15.48
C SER A 538 -8.94 -29.82 16.25
N LYS A 539 -10.10 -29.29 15.90
CA LYS A 539 -11.38 -29.71 16.50
C LYS A 539 -11.58 -31.22 16.35
N VAL A 540 -11.27 -31.78 15.19
CA VAL A 540 -11.41 -33.21 14.87
C VAL A 540 -10.52 -34.10 15.74
N ILE A 541 -9.31 -33.66 16.08
CA ILE A 541 -8.42 -34.39 17.02
C ILE A 541 -9.11 -34.59 18.37
N ARG A 542 -9.72 -33.55 18.91
CA ARG A 542 -10.42 -33.57 20.20
C ARG A 542 -11.77 -34.32 20.14
N GLU A 543 -12.53 -34.13 19.08
CA GLU A 543 -13.84 -34.80 18.90
C GLU A 543 -13.72 -36.33 18.85
N HIS A 544 -12.60 -36.84 18.30
CA HIS A 544 -12.38 -38.28 18.20
C HIS A 544 -11.33 -38.80 19.17
N SER A 545 -10.88 -37.99 20.13
CA SER A 545 -9.91 -38.36 21.16
C SER A 545 -8.59 -38.91 20.58
N TYR A 546 -8.17 -38.42 19.41
CA TYR A 546 -6.92 -38.86 18.78
C TYR A 546 -5.69 -38.37 19.56
N ASP A 547 -5.82 -37.36 20.41
CA ASP A 547 -4.82 -36.90 21.37
C ASP A 547 -4.52 -37.91 22.47
N GLY A 548 -5.38 -38.90 22.67
CA GLY A 548 -5.14 -40.06 23.56
C GLY A 548 -4.34 -41.22 22.93
N LEU A 549 -4.06 -41.16 21.63
CA LEU A 549 -3.28 -42.20 20.98
C LEU A 549 -1.79 -42.15 21.40
N ARG A 550 -1.17 -43.33 21.66
CA ARG A 550 0.20 -43.38 22.14
C ARG A 550 1.23 -42.66 21.27
N PRO A 551 1.14 -42.66 19.93
CA PRO A 551 2.04 -41.90 19.06
C PRO A 551 1.70 -40.42 18.91
N TYR A 552 0.66 -39.88 19.58
CA TYR A 552 0.27 -38.49 19.45
C TYR A 552 1.38 -37.51 19.84
N GLY A 553 1.78 -36.65 18.92
CA GLY A 553 2.83 -35.63 19.14
C GLY A 553 4.25 -36.17 19.19
N ALA A 554 4.47 -37.48 19.08
CA ALA A 554 5.79 -38.12 19.19
C ALA A 554 6.78 -37.61 18.13
N PHE A 555 6.28 -37.16 16.99
CA PHE A 555 7.07 -36.64 15.87
C PHE A 555 6.81 -35.14 15.59
N ALA A 556 6.54 -34.38 16.63
CA ALA A 556 6.34 -32.91 16.52
C ALA A 556 7.58 -32.20 15.96
N HIS A 557 8.75 -32.73 16.13
CA HIS A 557 10.05 -32.24 15.63
C HIS A 557 10.22 -32.40 14.11
N LEU A 558 9.49 -33.32 13.47
CA LEU A 558 9.52 -33.49 12.02
C LEU A 558 8.53 -32.51 11.35
N SER A 559 8.85 -32.07 10.14
CA SER A 559 7.91 -31.28 9.33
C SER A 559 6.75 -32.16 8.84
N GLY A 560 5.57 -31.55 8.62
CA GLY A 560 4.43 -32.29 8.06
C GLY A 560 4.73 -32.97 6.73
N ASN A 561 5.59 -32.38 5.91
CA ASN A 561 6.00 -32.95 4.63
C ASN A 561 6.91 -34.17 4.78
N GLN A 562 7.78 -34.21 5.81
CA GLN A 562 8.63 -35.38 6.08
C GLN A 562 7.78 -36.57 6.53
N VAL A 563 6.85 -36.36 7.46
CA VAL A 563 5.93 -37.41 7.90
C VAL A 563 5.01 -37.87 6.76
N LEU A 564 4.53 -36.95 5.94
CA LEU A 564 3.68 -37.29 4.80
C LEU A 564 4.43 -38.07 3.73
N ALA A 565 5.67 -37.69 3.42
CA ALA A 565 6.50 -38.43 2.48
C ALA A 565 6.73 -39.88 2.97
N ARG A 566 6.93 -40.08 4.28
CA ARG A 566 7.10 -41.43 4.83
C ARG A 566 5.79 -42.24 4.76
N VAL A 567 4.62 -41.62 5.00
CA VAL A 567 3.34 -42.29 4.79
C VAL A 567 3.16 -42.72 3.33
N ASP A 568 3.58 -41.89 2.38
CA ASP A 568 3.48 -42.18 0.95
C ASP A 568 4.47 -43.32 0.56
N GLU A 569 5.67 -43.36 1.11
CA GLU A 569 6.62 -44.48 0.94
C GLU A 569 6.07 -45.79 1.48
N LEU A 570 5.40 -45.79 2.63
CA LEU A 570 4.77 -47.00 3.19
C LEU A 570 3.57 -47.48 2.37
N LEU A 571 2.87 -46.56 1.70
CA LEU A 571 1.83 -46.91 0.74
C LEU A 571 2.42 -47.54 -0.53
N GLU A 572 3.54 -47.02 -1.05
CA GLU A 572 4.26 -47.58 -2.20
C GLU A 572 4.89 -48.93 -1.89
N ALA A 573 5.41 -49.08 -0.68
CA ALA A 573 5.99 -50.35 -0.20
C ALA A 573 4.92 -51.43 0.08
N GLY A 574 3.63 -51.05 0.10
CA GLY A 574 2.54 -51.99 0.39
C GLY A 574 2.34 -52.28 1.87
N THR A 575 3.05 -51.62 2.79
CA THR A 575 2.86 -51.72 4.25
C THR A 575 1.54 -51.08 4.69
N LEU A 576 1.13 -50.06 3.97
CA LEU A 576 -0.17 -49.42 4.12
C LEU A 576 -0.98 -49.56 2.84
N ARG A 577 -2.30 -49.52 2.97
CA ARG A 577 -3.25 -49.46 1.85
C ARG A 577 -4.19 -48.27 2.02
N SER A 578 -4.62 -47.72 0.89
CA SER A 578 -5.59 -46.62 0.88
C SER A 578 -6.95 -47.17 0.40
N THR A 579 -8.01 -46.87 1.14
CA THR A 579 -9.35 -47.16 0.69
C THR A 579 -9.74 -46.30 -0.52
N GLY A 580 -10.58 -46.80 -1.40
CA GLY A 580 -11.13 -46.01 -2.50
C GLY A 580 -12.12 -44.94 -2.01
N GLY A 581 -12.56 -44.07 -2.93
CA GLY A 581 -13.62 -43.07 -2.70
C GLY A 581 -13.13 -41.63 -2.54
N ARG A 582 -14.08 -40.73 -2.30
CA ARG A 582 -13.86 -39.29 -2.24
C ARG A 582 -12.94 -38.84 -1.06
N PHE A 583 -12.94 -39.63 0.01
CA PHE A 583 -12.14 -39.36 1.23
C PHE A 583 -11.42 -40.66 1.66
N PRO A 584 -10.30 -41.00 0.99
CA PRO A 584 -9.59 -42.24 1.24
C PRO A 584 -9.01 -42.29 2.66
N LYS A 585 -9.14 -43.49 3.26
CA LYS A 585 -8.60 -43.81 4.59
C LYS A 585 -7.39 -44.72 4.47
N LEU A 586 -6.52 -44.68 5.46
CA LEU A 586 -5.39 -45.61 5.58
C LEU A 586 -5.83 -46.88 6.30
N GLN A 587 -5.24 -47.99 5.90
CA GLN A 587 -5.35 -49.32 6.54
C GLN A 587 -3.96 -49.98 6.55
N ALA A 588 -3.61 -50.66 7.62
CA ALA A 588 -2.46 -51.52 7.63
C ALA A 588 -2.68 -52.69 6.66
N ALA A 589 -1.65 -53.13 5.97
CA ALA A 589 -1.74 -54.14 4.92
C ALA A 589 -1.84 -55.57 5.48
#